data_edea6cfd7b9abf7d94c65f7baac54fd4
#
_entry.id   edea6cfd7b9abf7d94c65f7baac54fd4
#
_cell.length_a   1.000
_cell.length_b   1.000
_cell.length_c   1.000
_cell.angle_alpha   90.00
_cell.angle_beta   90.00
_cell.angle_gamma   90.00
#
_symmetry.space_group_name_H-M   'P 1'
#
loop_
_entity.id
_entity.type
_entity.pdbx_description
1 polymer ?
#
loop_
_entity_poly.entity_id
_entity_poly.type
_entity_poly.pdbx_seq_one_letter_code
_entity_poly.pdbx_strand_id
1 'polypeptide(L)'
;LGKRCREQTALADTPANRKKLQKLLERIEAEITLGTFDYNEYFPSGNRAQEINRLQAGRTDTKAPIFRDFAELWFDEKQMEWRQSHIKTVRLTLEKHLLPNFGKQEVSAITKADILAFRSALGKVPGQKSQSLSATRINHIMTPLRMILNEAADRFEFTSPFLGIKSLKVPKTDVEPFTLQEVLQIVNAVREDFRPYFMVRFFSGMRTAEIDGLQWKYVDFERRQMRIR
;
A
#
# COMPACT_ATOMS: atom_id res chain seq x y z
N LEU A 1 -24.07 -4.55 -6.71
CA LEU A 1 -25.51 -4.64 -6.48
C LEU A 1 -26.07 -5.94 -7.07
N GLY A 2 -26.02 -7.10 -6.45
CA GLY A 2 -26.52 -8.40 -6.98
C GLY A 2 -27.84 -8.88 -6.40
N LYS A 3 -28.61 -7.99 -5.78
CA LYS A 3 -29.89 -8.39 -5.15
C LYS A 3 -31.09 -8.02 -6.04
N ARG A 4 -31.98 -8.99 -6.25
CA ARG A 4 -33.23 -8.80 -7.01
C ARG A 4 -34.21 -8.00 -6.15
N CYS A 5 -34.68 -6.82 -6.67
CA CYS A 5 -35.74 -6.03 -6.06
C CYS A 5 -37.08 -6.33 -6.76
N ARG A 6 -38.14 -6.42 -5.98
CA ARG A 6 -39.51 -6.53 -6.47
C ARG A 6 -40.34 -5.46 -5.77
N GLU A 7 -40.86 -4.51 -6.54
CA GLU A 7 -41.74 -3.46 -6.05
C GLU A 7 -43.15 -3.66 -6.58
N GLN A 8 -44.14 -3.36 -5.77
CA GLN A 8 -45.55 -3.40 -6.17
C GLN A 8 -46.05 -2.01 -6.48
N THR A 9 -46.86 -1.90 -7.50
CA THR A 9 -47.52 -0.64 -7.85
C THR A 9 -48.97 -0.68 -7.43
N ALA A 10 -49.53 0.45 -7.00
CA ALA A 10 -50.96 0.62 -6.71
C ALA A 10 -51.82 0.80 -7.96
N LEU A 11 -51.21 0.78 -9.14
CA LEU A 11 -51.94 0.98 -10.43
C LEU A 11 -52.72 -0.29 -10.78
N ALA A 12 -54.01 -0.12 -11.17
CA ALA A 12 -54.81 -1.20 -11.67
C ALA A 12 -54.20 -1.80 -12.97
N ASP A 13 -54.36 -3.11 -13.16
CA ASP A 13 -53.81 -3.83 -14.29
C ASP A 13 -54.61 -3.52 -15.58
N THR A 14 -54.26 -2.46 -16.28
CA THR A 14 -54.82 -2.02 -17.54
C THR A 14 -53.72 -1.90 -18.60
N PRO A 15 -54.05 -2.07 -19.89
CA PRO A 15 -53.10 -1.91 -21.00
C PRO A 15 -52.36 -0.57 -20.98
N ALA A 16 -53.07 0.51 -20.62
CA ALA A 16 -52.49 1.84 -20.51
C ALA A 16 -51.45 1.93 -19.37
N ASN A 17 -51.72 1.34 -18.19
CA ASN A 17 -50.82 1.30 -17.07
C ASN A 17 -49.62 0.40 -17.30
N ARG A 18 -49.80 -0.76 -17.97
CA ARG A 18 -48.68 -1.62 -18.39
C ARG A 18 -47.71 -0.84 -19.29
N LYS A 19 -48.21 -0.04 -20.25
CA LYS A 19 -47.36 0.78 -21.13
C LYS A 19 -46.59 1.86 -20.36
N LYS A 20 -47.20 2.45 -19.33
CA LYS A 20 -46.52 3.43 -18.44
C LYS A 20 -45.41 2.77 -17.63
N LEU A 21 -45.70 1.60 -17.05
CA LEU A 21 -44.71 0.85 -16.27
C LEU A 21 -43.54 0.34 -17.14
N GLN A 22 -43.81 -0.04 -18.38
CA GLN A 22 -42.74 -0.42 -19.30
C GLN A 22 -41.76 0.74 -19.57
N LYS A 23 -42.28 1.94 -19.83
CA LYS A 23 -41.44 3.13 -20.00
C LYS A 23 -40.64 3.50 -18.76
N LEU A 24 -41.23 3.31 -17.56
CA LEU A 24 -40.53 3.52 -16.31
C LEU A 24 -39.38 2.53 -16.13
N LEU A 25 -39.62 1.25 -16.48
CA LEU A 25 -38.60 0.21 -16.44
C LEU A 25 -37.41 0.52 -17.36
N GLU A 26 -37.72 0.90 -18.61
CA GLU A 26 -36.70 1.29 -19.60
C GLU A 26 -35.84 2.46 -19.10
N ARG A 27 -36.45 3.44 -18.42
CA ARG A 27 -35.72 4.56 -17.82
C ARG A 27 -34.81 4.10 -16.67
N ILE A 28 -35.32 3.25 -15.76
CA ILE A 28 -34.54 2.67 -14.64
C ILE A 28 -33.35 1.87 -15.18
N GLU A 29 -33.54 1.04 -16.22
CA GLU A 29 -32.48 0.26 -16.84
C GLU A 29 -31.40 1.15 -17.49
N ALA A 30 -31.82 2.25 -18.13
CA ALA A 30 -30.88 3.23 -18.68
C ALA A 30 -30.05 3.90 -17.59
N GLU A 31 -30.67 4.33 -16.49
CA GLU A 31 -29.99 4.98 -15.38
C GLU A 31 -29.08 4.01 -14.63
N ILE A 32 -29.43 2.73 -14.48
CA ILE A 32 -28.56 1.69 -13.95
C ILE A 32 -27.32 1.53 -14.84
N THR A 33 -27.50 1.52 -16.14
CA THR A 33 -26.39 1.40 -17.12
C THR A 33 -25.45 2.60 -17.08
N LEU A 34 -26.00 3.81 -16.86
CA LEU A 34 -25.25 5.05 -16.71
C LEU A 34 -24.63 5.24 -15.30
N GLY A 35 -25.01 4.38 -14.31
CA GLY A 35 -24.54 4.49 -12.94
C GLY A 35 -25.19 5.65 -12.15
N THR A 36 -26.26 6.26 -12.67
CA THR A 36 -26.96 7.41 -12.06
C THR A 36 -28.24 7.02 -11.32
N PHE A 37 -28.59 5.75 -11.30
CA PHE A 37 -29.83 5.26 -10.68
C PHE A 37 -29.86 5.47 -9.17
N ASP A 38 -30.86 6.21 -8.68
CA ASP A 38 -31.19 6.33 -7.26
C ASP A 38 -32.53 5.62 -6.96
N TYR A 39 -32.47 4.55 -6.16
CA TYR A 39 -33.63 3.78 -5.79
C TYR A 39 -34.71 4.61 -5.05
N ASN A 40 -34.28 5.56 -4.19
CA ASN A 40 -35.20 6.36 -3.38
C ASN A 40 -35.98 7.38 -4.20
N GLU A 41 -35.47 7.82 -5.34
CA GLU A 41 -36.18 8.70 -6.25
C GLU A 41 -37.40 7.99 -6.86
N TYR A 42 -37.28 6.69 -7.17
CA TYR A 42 -38.33 5.89 -7.79
C TYR A 42 -39.28 5.21 -6.80
N PHE A 43 -38.77 4.81 -5.64
CA PHE A 43 -39.48 4.01 -4.64
C PHE A 43 -39.32 4.54 -3.21
N PRO A 44 -39.74 5.79 -2.91
CA PRO A 44 -39.51 6.42 -1.60
C PRO A 44 -40.24 5.70 -0.46
N SER A 45 -41.34 4.99 -0.75
CA SER A 45 -42.12 4.21 0.20
C SER A 45 -41.91 2.69 0.07
N GLY A 46 -40.94 2.24 -0.71
CA GLY A 46 -40.67 0.83 -0.94
C GLY A 46 -40.18 0.14 0.34
N ASN A 47 -40.53 -1.14 0.52
CA ASN A 47 -40.12 -1.94 1.70
C ASN A 47 -38.61 -1.99 1.90
N ARG A 48 -37.82 -1.66 0.88
CA ARG A 48 -36.37 -1.62 0.91
C ARG A 48 -35.76 -0.21 1.00
N ALA A 49 -36.57 0.85 0.85
CA ALA A 49 -36.07 2.20 1.01
C ALA A 49 -35.41 2.41 2.38
N GLN A 50 -35.97 1.83 3.46
CA GLN A 50 -35.36 1.87 4.79
C GLN A 50 -34.07 1.04 4.88
N GLU A 51 -33.96 -0.10 4.23
CA GLU A 51 -32.76 -0.92 4.19
C GLU A 51 -31.66 -0.23 3.35
N ILE A 52 -32.02 0.34 2.22
CA ILE A 52 -31.12 1.12 1.37
C ILE A 52 -30.70 2.42 2.05
N ASN A 53 -31.62 3.12 2.71
CA ASN A 53 -31.30 4.28 3.54
C ASN A 53 -30.43 3.91 4.75
N ARG A 54 -30.59 2.72 5.36
CA ARG A 54 -29.67 2.21 6.38
C ARG A 54 -28.31 1.83 5.80
N LEU A 55 -28.27 1.27 4.61
CA LEU A 55 -27.00 1.01 3.89
C LEU A 55 -26.34 2.29 3.40
N GLN A 56 -27.12 3.31 3.06
CA GLN A 56 -26.63 4.65 2.71
C GLN A 56 -26.34 5.50 3.97
N ALA A 57 -27.09 5.34 5.05
CA ALA A 57 -26.86 5.98 6.35
C ALA A 57 -25.77 5.26 7.17
N GLY A 58 -25.51 3.99 6.92
CA GLY A 58 -24.30 3.29 7.34
C GLY A 58 -23.06 3.72 6.53
N ARG A 59 -23.23 4.36 5.39
CA ARG A 59 -22.30 5.34 4.84
C ARG A 59 -22.46 6.61 5.65
N THR A 60 -21.90 6.61 6.86
CA THR A 60 -21.64 7.88 7.53
C THR A 60 -20.98 8.80 6.51
N ASP A 61 -21.44 10.05 6.45
CA ASP A 61 -20.72 11.20 5.91
C ASP A 61 -19.43 11.44 6.74
N THR A 62 -18.66 10.40 6.95
CA THR A 62 -17.28 10.49 7.39
C THR A 62 -16.50 10.89 6.15
N LYS A 63 -16.52 12.20 5.89
CA LYS A 63 -15.58 12.82 4.97
C LYS A 63 -14.25 12.14 5.18
N ALA A 64 -13.73 11.48 4.14
CA ALA A 64 -12.53 10.70 4.27
C ALA A 64 -11.42 11.64 4.82
N PRO A 65 -10.63 11.21 5.80
CA PRO A 65 -9.67 12.08 6.46
C PRO A 65 -8.62 12.59 5.48
N ILE A 66 -7.92 13.66 5.84
CA ILE A 66 -6.76 14.09 5.07
C ILE A 66 -5.65 13.04 5.22
N PHE A 67 -4.82 12.93 4.19
CA PHE A 67 -3.75 11.92 4.12
C PHE A 67 -2.81 11.97 5.34
N ARG A 68 -2.50 13.15 5.86
CA ARG A 68 -1.66 13.32 7.06
C ARG A 68 -2.24 12.55 8.25
N ASP A 69 -3.49 12.83 8.58
CA ASP A 69 -4.12 12.29 9.79
C ASP A 69 -4.30 10.77 9.67
N PHE A 70 -4.68 10.30 8.49
CA PHE A 70 -4.81 8.86 8.24
C PHE A 70 -3.46 8.15 8.21
N ALA A 71 -2.42 8.75 7.63
CA ALA A 71 -1.08 8.16 7.58
C ALA A 71 -0.44 8.04 8.98
N GLU A 72 -0.68 9.01 9.88
CA GLU A 72 -0.22 8.92 11.27
C GLU A 72 -0.96 7.81 12.01
N LEU A 73 -2.29 7.75 11.91
CA LEU A 73 -3.09 6.69 12.50
C LEU A 73 -2.61 5.30 12.01
N TRP A 74 -2.49 5.13 10.70
CA TRP A 74 -2.01 3.90 10.07
C TRP A 74 -0.60 3.52 10.55
N PHE A 75 0.28 4.50 10.68
CA PHE A 75 1.64 4.26 11.15
C PHE A 75 1.64 3.78 12.61
N ASP A 76 0.84 4.41 13.48
CA ASP A 76 0.75 4.05 14.89
C ASP A 76 0.20 2.64 15.08
N GLU A 77 -0.77 2.23 14.26
CA GLU A 77 -1.31 0.87 14.27
C GLU A 77 -0.28 -0.15 13.77
N LYS A 78 0.43 0.15 12.66
CA LYS A 78 1.33 -0.80 12.00
C LYS A 78 2.71 -0.92 12.63
N GLN A 79 3.20 0.10 13.33
CA GLN A 79 4.53 0.07 13.94
C GLN A 79 4.73 -1.08 14.95
N MET A 80 3.64 -1.57 15.56
CA MET A 80 3.70 -2.70 16.49
C MET A 80 4.17 -4.02 15.84
N GLU A 81 3.98 -4.14 14.52
CA GLU A 81 4.36 -5.32 13.74
C GLU A 81 5.81 -5.24 13.23
N TRP A 82 6.48 -4.07 13.36
CA TRP A 82 7.72 -3.80 12.66
C TRP A 82 8.95 -3.76 13.56
N ARG A 83 10.08 -4.12 12.96
CA ARG A 83 11.38 -3.92 13.61
C ARG A 83 11.73 -2.43 13.66
N GLN A 84 12.49 -2.01 14.69
CA GLN A 84 12.87 -0.60 14.91
C GLN A 84 13.52 0.08 13.69
N SER A 85 14.36 -0.64 12.94
CA SER A 85 14.98 -0.13 11.72
C SER A 85 13.96 0.18 10.62
N HIS A 86 12.91 -0.66 10.49
CA HIS A 86 11.83 -0.45 9.52
C HIS A 86 10.95 0.73 9.92
N ILE A 87 10.59 0.85 11.20
CA ILE A 87 9.85 1.99 11.75
C ILE A 87 10.53 3.31 11.36
N LYS A 88 11.85 3.43 11.62
CA LYS A 88 12.64 4.62 11.27
C LYS A 88 12.60 4.91 9.76
N THR A 89 12.69 3.88 8.93
CA THR A 89 12.67 4.02 7.46
C THR A 89 11.32 4.48 6.94
N VAL A 90 10.22 3.91 7.46
CA VAL A 90 8.86 4.32 7.06
C VAL A 90 8.57 5.73 7.54
N ARG A 91 8.89 6.08 8.80
CA ARG A 91 8.73 7.44 9.35
C ARG A 91 9.47 8.47 8.48
N LEU A 92 10.72 8.22 8.15
CA LEU A 92 11.50 9.10 7.29
C LEU A 92 10.88 9.25 5.89
N THR A 93 10.31 8.16 5.35
CA THR A 93 9.64 8.19 4.04
C THR A 93 8.36 9.02 4.10
N LEU A 94 7.56 8.89 5.18
CA LEU A 94 6.38 9.72 5.41
C LEU A 94 6.75 11.20 5.46
N GLU A 95 7.69 11.58 6.32
CA GLU A 95 8.06 12.97 6.57
C GLU A 95 8.73 13.64 5.36
N LYS A 96 9.65 12.95 4.68
CA LYS A 96 10.42 13.56 3.58
C LYS A 96 9.69 13.53 2.24
N HIS A 97 8.84 12.53 2.00
CA HIS A 97 8.31 12.32 0.67
C HIS A 97 6.78 12.36 0.60
N LEU A 98 6.06 11.72 1.53
CA LEU A 98 4.63 11.55 1.38
C LEU A 98 3.83 12.72 1.95
N LEU A 99 4.11 13.15 3.18
CA LEU A 99 3.39 14.25 3.82
C LEU A 99 3.54 15.60 3.09
N PRO A 100 4.72 15.97 2.54
CA PRO A 100 4.84 17.19 1.76
C PRO A 100 3.99 17.19 0.48
N ASN A 101 3.77 16.03 -0.14
CA ASN A 101 3.06 15.92 -1.41
C ASN A 101 1.56 15.66 -1.25
N PHE A 102 1.16 14.83 -0.30
CA PHE A 102 -0.23 14.36 -0.15
C PHE A 102 -0.88 14.80 1.17
N GLY A 103 -0.11 15.28 2.15
CA GLY A 103 -0.58 15.46 3.53
C GLY A 103 -1.83 16.31 3.71
N LYS A 104 -2.09 17.27 2.80
CA LYS A 104 -3.25 18.16 2.85
C LYS A 104 -4.44 17.68 2.01
N GLN A 105 -4.27 16.61 1.25
CA GLN A 105 -5.31 16.06 0.38
C GLN A 105 -6.15 15.03 1.15
N GLU A 106 -7.42 14.98 0.88
CA GLU A 106 -8.31 13.91 1.35
C GLU A 106 -7.88 12.57 0.72
N VAL A 107 -7.82 11.48 1.49
CA VAL A 107 -7.33 10.18 0.96
C VAL A 107 -8.18 9.66 -0.21
N SER A 108 -9.48 9.96 -0.22
CA SER A 108 -10.42 9.61 -1.29
C SER A 108 -10.27 10.47 -2.56
N ALA A 109 -9.68 11.67 -2.42
CA ALA A 109 -9.49 12.60 -3.53
C ALA A 109 -8.16 12.36 -4.29
N ILE A 110 -7.24 11.58 -3.72
CA ILE A 110 -5.97 11.25 -4.37
C ILE A 110 -6.23 10.34 -5.56
N THR A 111 -5.82 10.80 -6.74
CA THR A 111 -6.06 10.08 -8.00
C THR A 111 -4.84 9.26 -8.45
N LYS A 112 -5.08 8.34 -9.38
CA LYS A 112 -4.00 7.62 -10.09
C LYS A 112 -3.05 8.58 -10.80
N ALA A 113 -3.54 9.69 -11.34
CA ALA A 113 -2.73 10.70 -12.00
C ALA A 113 -1.75 11.36 -11.03
N ASP A 114 -2.20 11.70 -9.81
CA ASP A 114 -1.35 12.29 -8.77
C ASP A 114 -0.23 11.33 -8.35
N ILE A 115 -0.54 10.05 -8.19
CA ILE A 115 0.46 9.02 -7.86
C ILE A 115 1.50 8.86 -8.96
N LEU A 116 1.09 8.87 -10.24
CA LEU A 116 2.01 8.76 -11.37
C LEU A 116 2.85 10.03 -11.53
N ALA A 117 2.28 11.21 -11.31
CA ALA A 117 2.99 12.49 -11.30
C ALA A 117 4.05 12.52 -10.17
N PHE A 118 3.66 12.10 -8.96
CA PHE A 118 4.59 11.97 -7.84
C PHE A 118 5.74 11.01 -8.15
N ARG A 119 5.44 9.82 -8.71
CA ARG A 119 6.47 8.85 -9.11
C ARG A 119 7.42 9.43 -10.16
N SER A 120 6.90 10.19 -11.12
CA SER A 120 7.71 10.88 -12.13
C SER A 120 8.60 11.97 -11.51
N ALA A 121 8.07 12.73 -10.55
CA ALA A 121 8.84 13.73 -9.81
C ALA A 121 9.99 13.10 -9.02
N LEU A 122 9.77 11.96 -8.36
CA LEU A 122 10.83 11.22 -7.66
C LEU A 122 11.97 10.80 -8.60
N GLY A 123 11.68 10.47 -9.86
CA GLY A 123 12.69 10.17 -10.87
C GLY A 123 13.58 11.35 -11.26
N LYS A 124 13.19 12.57 -10.91
CA LYS A 124 13.97 13.81 -11.16
C LYS A 124 14.74 14.28 -9.91
N VAL A 125 14.52 13.67 -8.76
CA VAL A 125 15.22 14.03 -7.52
C VAL A 125 16.65 13.49 -7.58
N PRO A 126 17.68 14.31 -7.29
CA PRO A 126 19.07 13.84 -7.26
C PRO A 126 19.27 12.72 -6.25
N GLY A 127 19.95 11.65 -6.66
CA GLY A 127 20.41 10.57 -5.79
C GLY A 127 21.77 10.91 -5.16
N GLN A 128 22.18 10.13 -4.15
CA GLN A 128 23.50 10.32 -3.49
C GLN A 128 24.69 10.14 -4.44
N LYS A 129 24.57 9.24 -5.42
CA LYS A 129 25.66 8.87 -6.37
C LYS A 129 25.23 8.97 -7.84
N SER A 130 24.04 9.52 -8.12
CA SER A 130 23.47 9.59 -9.47
C SER A 130 22.62 10.85 -9.62
N GLN A 131 22.36 11.25 -10.86
CA GLN A 131 21.51 12.41 -11.17
C GLN A 131 20.02 12.21 -10.81
N SER A 132 19.63 10.98 -10.47
CA SER A 132 18.24 10.64 -10.14
C SER A 132 18.16 9.51 -9.10
N LEU A 133 17.02 9.39 -8.42
CA LEU A 133 16.77 8.24 -7.54
C LEU A 133 16.67 6.95 -8.36
N SER A 134 17.25 5.86 -7.84
CA SER A 134 17.13 4.54 -8.46
C SER A 134 15.69 4.00 -8.44
N ALA A 135 15.35 3.14 -9.40
CA ALA A 135 14.05 2.45 -9.45
C ALA A 135 13.73 1.71 -8.14
N THR A 136 14.73 1.08 -7.52
CA THR A 136 14.61 0.43 -6.21
C THR A 136 14.19 1.44 -5.13
N ARG A 137 14.85 2.59 -5.04
CA ARG A 137 14.53 3.62 -4.05
C ARG A 137 13.14 4.20 -4.27
N ILE A 138 12.76 4.47 -5.53
CA ILE A 138 11.41 4.92 -5.88
C ILE A 138 10.37 3.89 -5.45
N ASN A 139 10.58 2.61 -5.75
CA ASN A 139 9.68 1.54 -5.33
C ASN A 139 9.53 1.48 -3.80
N HIS A 140 10.63 1.67 -3.05
CA HIS A 140 10.59 1.71 -1.58
C HIS A 140 9.78 2.88 -1.04
N ILE A 141 9.81 4.06 -1.70
CA ILE A 141 8.98 5.22 -1.32
C ILE A 141 7.50 4.97 -1.67
N MET A 142 7.23 4.36 -2.82
CA MET A 142 5.89 4.06 -3.30
C MET A 142 5.18 2.97 -2.49
N THR A 143 5.92 2.09 -1.81
CA THR A 143 5.35 0.97 -1.05
C THR A 143 4.50 1.44 0.14
N PRO A 144 4.98 2.30 1.06
CA PRO A 144 4.14 2.83 2.14
C PRO A 144 2.93 3.62 1.61
N LEU A 145 3.09 4.42 0.55
CA LEU A 145 1.98 5.14 -0.07
C LEU A 145 0.88 4.18 -0.55
N ARG A 146 1.26 3.09 -1.20
CA ARG A 146 0.32 2.03 -1.63
C ARG A 146 -0.39 1.40 -0.44
N MET A 147 0.34 1.06 0.62
CA MET A 147 -0.23 0.43 1.80
C MET A 147 -1.26 1.34 2.46
N ILE A 148 -0.93 2.62 2.65
CA ILE A 148 -1.82 3.61 3.25
C ILE A 148 -3.09 3.80 2.40
N LEU A 149 -2.96 4.02 1.09
CA LEU A 149 -4.11 4.28 0.22
C LEU A 149 -4.98 3.04 -0.01
N ASN A 150 -4.41 1.83 0.00
CA ASN A 150 -5.20 0.60 -0.04
C ASN A 150 -5.99 0.40 1.25
N GLU A 151 -5.37 0.64 2.41
CA GLU A 151 -6.04 0.55 3.71
C GLU A 151 -7.13 1.62 3.83
N ALA A 152 -6.86 2.85 3.37
CA ALA A 152 -7.87 3.91 3.34
C ALA A 152 -9.03 3.53 2.41
N ALA A 153 -8.74 2.97 1.24
CA ALA A 153 -9.77 2.53 0.29
C ALA A 153 -10.69 1.44 0.88
N ASP A 154 -10.13 0.52 1.66
CA ASP A 154 -10.88 -0.52 2.36
C ASP A 154 -11.75 0.06 3.48
N ARG A 155 -11.19 0.94 4.33
CA ARG A 155 -11.89 1.53 5.47
C ARG A 155 -12.98 2.54 5.10
N PHE A 156 -12.77 3.30 4.02
CA PHE A 156 -13.68 4.36 3.57
C PHE A 156 -14.43 4.00 2.28
N GLU A 157 -14.41 2.73 1.87
CA GLU A 157 -15.20 2.16 0.77
C GLU A 157 -15.05 2.89 -0.59
N PHE A 158 -13.84 3.33 -0.93
CA PHE A 158 -13.56 3.88 -2.27
C PHE A 158 -12.61 2.98 -3.07
N THR A 159 -12.55 3.17 -4.38
CA THR A 159 -11.64 2.39 -5.23
C THR A 159 -10.20 2.87 -5.06
N SER A 160 -9.28 1.94 -4.71
CA SER A 160 -7.87 2.28 -4.55
C SER A 160 -7.28 2.90 -5.82
N PRO A 161 -6.66 4.10 -5.71
CA PRO A 161 -6.01 4.76 -6.85
C PRO A 161 -4.75 4.02 -7.33
N PHE A 162 -4.27 3.03 -6.58
CA PHE A 162 -3.15 2.18 -6.99
C PHE A 162 -3.52 1.06 -7.97
N LEU A 163 -4.80 0.88 -8.27
CA LEU A 163 -5.23 -0.18 -9.17
C LEU A 163 -4.52 -0.07 -10.54
N GLY A 164 -3.83 -1.14 -10.93
CA GLY A 164 -3.09 -1.21 -12.19
C GLY A 164 -1.74 -0.46 -12.21
N ILE A 165 -1.28 0.13 -11.09
CA ILE A 165 0.07 0.70 -10.99
C ILE A 165 1.08 -0.38 -10.62
N LYS A 166 1.93 -0.74 -11.58
CA LYS A 166 3.03 -1.69 -11.37
C LYS A 166 4.26 -0.99 -10.81
N SER A 167 5.05 -1.72 -10.01
CA SER A 167 6.37 -1.25 -9.56
C SER A 167 7.31 -1.06 -10.77
N LEU A 168 8.27 -0.14 -10.62
CA LEU A 168 9.30 0.05 -11.63
C LEU A 168 10.17 -1.21 -11.73
N LYS A 169 10.51 -1.59 -12.95
CA LYS A 169 11.44 -2.69 -13.20
C LYS A 169 12.82 -2.31 -12.67
N VAL A 170 13.38 -3.15 -11.81
CA VAL A 170 14.74 -3.00 -11.29
C VAL A 170 15.65 -3.86 -12.15
N PRO A 171 16.71 -3.31 -12.76
CA PRO A 171 17.71 -4.10 -13.46
C PRO A 171 18.33 -5.13 -12.49
N LYS A 172 18.50 -6.36 -12.94
CA LYS A 172 19.30 -7.33 -12.21
C LYS A 172 20.77 -6.89 -12.27
N THR A 173 21.41 -6.87 -11.12
CA THR A 173 22.86 -6.65 -11.02
C THR A 173 23.52 -8.03 -10.91
N ASP A 174 24.49 -8.30 -11.77
CA ASP A 174 25.31 -9.48 -11.61
C ASP A 174 26.19 -9.30 -10.37
N VAL A 175 26.23 -10.31 -9.53
CA VAL A 175 27.05 -10.32 -8.32
C VAL A 175 28.30 -11.11 -8.65
N GLU A 176 29.46 -10.45 -8.66
CA GLU A 176 30.76 -11.12 -8.77
C GLU A 176 31.26 -11.41 -7.35
N PRO A 177 31.23 -12.67 -6.91
CA PRO A 177 31.73 -13.04 -5.58
C PRO A 177 33.27 -12.94 -5.57
N PHE A 178 33.81 -12.56 -4.42
CA PHE A 178 35.25 -12.57 -4.23
C PHE A 178 35.83 -13.99 -4.34
N THR A 179 36.95 -14.11 -5.01
CA THR A 179 37.75 -15.34 -4.99
C THR A 179 38.39 -15.55 -3.62
N LEU A 180 38.77 -16.76 -3.30
CA LEU A 180 39.44 -17.05 -2.04
C LEU A 180 40.72 -16.22 -1.86
N GLN A 181 41.46 -16.00 -2.94
CA GLN A 181 42.69 -15.19 -2.93
C GLN A 181 42.39 -13.74 -2.54
N GLU A 182 41.34 -13.13 -3.11
CA GLU A 182 40.91 -11.78 -2.77
C GLU A 182 40.42 -11.70 -1.32
N VAL A 183 39.66 -12.70 -0.84
CA VAL A 183 39.24 -12.77 0.56
C VAL A 183 40.45 -12.76 1.49
N LEU A 184 41.48 -13.56 1.23
CA LEU A 184 42.70 -13.60 2.03
C LEU A 184 43.48 -12.27 1.99
N GLN A 185 43.53 -11.61 0.83
CA GLN A 185 44.10 -10.27 0.70
C GLN A 185 43.34 -9.25 1.57
N ILE A 186 42.01 -9.26 1.53
CA ILE A 186 41.18 -8.38 2.35
C ILE A 186 41.44 -8.63 3.84
N VAL A 187 41.42 -9.89 4.29
CA VAL A 187 41.66 -10.26 5.68
C VAL A 187 43.03 -9.83 6.18
N ASN A 188 44.06 -9.90 5.32
CA ASN A 188 45.40 -9.46 5.65
C ASN A 188 45.55 -7.93 5.64
N ALA A 189 44.78 -7.22 4.86
CA ALA A 189 44.84 -5.76 4.76
C ALA A 189 44.04 -5.03 5.84
N VAL A 190 43.05 -5.69 6.45
CA VAL A 190 42.25 -5.05 7.52
C VAL A 190 43.06 -4.92 8.80
N ARG A 191 42.66 -3.95 9.64
CA ARG A 191 43.25 -3.75 10.99
C ARG A 191 43.14 -5.04 11.80
N GLU A 192 44.18 -5.36 12.58
CA GLU A 192 44.38 -6.66 13.21
C GLU A 192 43.20 -7.09 14.11
N ASP A 193 42.66 -6.17 14.88
CA ASP A 193 41.50 -6.41 15.76
C ASP A 193 40.20 -6.76 15.00
N PHE A 194 40.09 -6.41 13.72
CA PHE A 194 38.95 -6.76 12.87
C PHE A 194 39.15 -8.05 12.04
N ARG A 195 40.34 -8.61 12.01
CA ARG A 195 40.60 -9.85 11.24
C ARG A 195 39.68 -11.00 11.63
N PRO A 196 39.46 -11.32 12.92
CA PRO A 196 38.55 -12.39 13.31
C PRO A 196 37.09 -12.15 12.82
N TYR A 197 36.63 -10.90 12.87
CA TYR A 197 35.31 -10.52 12.37
C TYR A 197 35.16 -10.82 10.88
N PHE A 198 36.11 -10.40 10.04
CA PHE A 198 36.08 -10.63 8.62
C PHE A 198 36.26 -12.11 8.26
N MET A 199 37.08 -12.85 9.01
CA MET A 199 37.20 -14.29 8.83
C MET A 199 35.87 -15.00 9.10
N VAL A 200 35.23 -14.72 10.23
CA VAL A 200 33.92 -15.30 10.53
C VAL A 200 32.92 -14.91 9.44
N ARG A 201 32.90 -13.66 9.00
CA ARG A 201 31.97 -13.18 7.96
C ARG A 201 32.14 -13.91 6.63
N PHE A 202 33.35 -14.06 6.12
CA PHE A 202 33.59 -14.71 4.84
C PHE A 202 33.40 -16.22 4.88
N PHE A 203 33.81 -16.89 5.96
CA PHE A 203 33.80 -18.35 6.02
C PHE A 203 32.52 -18.96 6.64
N SER A 204 31.68 -18.16 7.32
CA SER A 204 30.40 -18.66 7.85
C SER A 204 29.18 -18.35 6.98
N GLY A 205 29.30 -17.42 6.03
CA GLY A 205 28.17 -16.93 5.23
C GLY A 205 27.10 -16.13 6.02
N MET A 206 27.40 -15.73 7.26
CA MET A 206 26.49 -14.96 8.11
C MET A 206 26.27 -13.55 7.55
N ARG A 207 25.04 -13.05 7.74
CA ARG A 207 24.72 -11.65 7.41
C ARG A 207 25.34 -10.71 8.43
N THR A 208 25.58 -9.44 8.04
CA THR A 208 26.17 -8.41 8.91
C THR A 208 25.46 -8.34 10.26
N ALA A 209 24.14 -8.23 10.29
CA ALA A 209 23.38 -8.15 11.53
C ALA A 209 23.46 -9.41 12.41
N GLU A 210 23.66 -10.56 11.80
CA GLU A 210 23.83 -11.84 12.51
C GLU A 210 25.20 -11.93 13.19
N ILE A 211 26.26 -11.42 12.54
CA ILE A 211 27.59 -11.35 13.12
C ILE A 211 27.66 -10.29 14.20
N ASP A 212 27.12 -9.09 13.94
CA ASP A 212 27.12 -7.98 14.90
C ASP A 212 26.33 -8.32 16.17
N GLY A 213 25.33 -9.20 16.06
CA GLY A 213 24.53 -9.70 17.17
C GLY A 213 25.06 -10.99 17.81
N LEU A 214 26.15 -11.61 17.28
CA LEU A 214 26.66 -12.87 17.79
C LEU A 214 27.29 -12.69 19.18
N GLN A 215 26.83 -13.49 20.16
CA GLN A 215 27.31 -13.49 21.50
C GLN A 215 28.05 -14.82 21.81
N TRP A 216 29.09 -14.77 22.63
CA TRP A 216 29.90 -15.94 23.01
C TRP A 216 29.07 -17.11 23.54
N LYS A 217 27.97 -16.86 24.26
CA LYS A 217 27.06 -17.90 24.74
C LYS A 217 26.39 -18.73 23.66
N TYR A 218 26.45 -18.28 22.40
CA TYR A 218 25.89 -18.96 21.23
C TYR A 218 26.95 -19.65 20.38
N VAL A 219 28.23 -19.64 20.83
CA VAL A 219 29.34 -20.31 20.16
C VAL A 219 29.69 -21.56 20.92
N ASP A 220 29.51 -22.73 20.34
CA ASP A 220 29.86 -24.02 20.89
C ASP A 220 31.12 -24.54 20.20
N PHE A 221 32.28 -24.44 20.87
CA PHE A 221 33.56 -24.87 20.31
C PHE A 221 33.71 -26.40 20.27
N GLU A 222 33.07 -27.12 21.19
CA GLU A 222 33.16 -28.59 21.25
C GLU A 222 32.41 -29.20 20.07
N ARG A 223 31.17 -28.68 19.81
CA ARG A 223 30.34 -29.13 18.70
C ARG A 223 30.64 -28.40 17.38
N ARG A 224 31.52 -27.40 17.39
CA ARG A 224 31.84 -26.52 16.26
C ARG A 224 30.58 -25.90 15.61
N GLN A 225 29.70 -25.37 16.44
CA GLN A 225 28.43 -24.82 16.05
C GLN A 225 28.24 -23.38 16.54
N MET A 226 27.62 -22.55 15.72
CA MET A 226 27.16 -21.24 16.11
C MET A 226 25.62 -21.19 15.98
N ARG A 227 24.95 -20.71 17.01
CA ARG A 227 23.49 -20.56 17.02
C ARG A 227 23.15 -19.12 16.68
N ILE A 228 22.55 -18.91 15.51
CA ILE A 228 22.12 -17.59 15.02
C ILE A 228 20.69 -17.34 15.49
N ARG A 229 20.43 -16.12 16.05
CA ARG A 229 19.12 -15.73 16.55
C ARG A 229 18.71 -14.35 16.02
#